data_35f4735bbf9e1c8dc7a94154824df043
#
_entry.id   35f4735bbf9e1c8dc7a94154824df043
#
_cell.length_a   1.000
_cell.length_b   1.000
_cell.length_c   1.000
_cell.angle_alpha   90.00
_cell.angle_beta   90.00
_cell.angle_gamma   90.00
#
_symmetry.space_group_name_H-M   'P 1'
#
loop_
_entity.id
_entity.type
_entity.pdbx_description
1 polymer ?
#
loop_
_entity_poly.entity_id
_entity_poly.type
_entity_poly.pdbx_seq_one_letter_code
_entity_poly.pdbx_strand_id
1 'polypeptide(L)'
;MALILGVESTAHTFGIGVVRNGKILANARSTYTTEKGGIIPMDAARHHEQRKYGIYEEALKEAGIKESEVDAIAFSQGPGLAPCLLIGMKFTKEIAEKLKIPIVPVNHCIAHLEIGRITGAKDPVMLYASGANTQIIAYAAGKFRIFGETLDVGVGNFIDNFAIHAGIGFT
;
A
#
# COMPACT_ATOMS: atom_id res chain seq x y z
N MET A 1 16.01 -17.16 -7.72
CA MET A 1 15.06 -16.96 -6.61
C MET A 1 14.99 -15.48 -6.35
N ALA A 2 13.85 -14.83 -6.64
CA ALA A 2 13.75 -13.37 -6.64
C ALA A 2 13.51 -12.81 -5.23
N LEU A 3 14.27 -11.77 -4.88
CA LEU A 3 14.10 -10.91 -3.72
C LEU A 3 13.48 -9.59 -4.18
N ILE A 4 12.25 -9.35 -3.78
CA ILE A 4 11.46 -8.19 -4.22
C ILE A 4 11.25 -7.23 -3.06
N LEU A 5 11.48 -5.97 -3.32
CA LEU A 5 11.13 -4.86 -2.43
C LEU A 5 9.84 -4.22 -2.93
N GLY A 6 8.85 -4.07 -2.05
CA GLY A 6 7.56 -3.44 -2.37
C GLY A 6 7.38 -2.11 -1.64
N VAL A 7 7.00 -1.06 -2.36
CA VAL A 7 6.74 0.28 -1.81
C VAL A 7 5.25 0.58 -1.84
N GLU A 8 4.69 0.85 -0.68
CA GLU A 8 3.31 1.31 -0.49
C GLU A 8 3.29 2.78 -0.09
N SER A 9 2.51 3.59 -0.79
CA SER A 9 2.38 5.03 -0.52
C SER A 9 1.06 5.62 -0.98
N THR A 10 -0.02 4.81 -1.00
CA THR A 10 -1.28 5.24 -1.64
C THR A 10 -2.07 6.26 -0.82
N ALA A 11 -1.94 6.27 0.51
CA ALA A 11 -2.71 7.16 1.38
C ALA A 11 -1.86 7.70 2.55
N HIS A 12 -2.23 7.41 3.79
CA HIS A 12 -1.59 7.97 4.98
C HIS A 12 -0.37 7.16 5.47
N THR A 13 -0.16 5.96 4.96
CA THR A 13 0.96 5.09 5.35
C THR A 13 2.01 5.03 4.25
N PHE A 14 3.27 5.27 4.61
CA PHE A 14 4.41 4.88 3.80
C PHE A 14 4.96 3.56 4.33
N GLY A 15 5.05 2.55 3.48
CA GLY A 15 5.50 1.23 3.88
C GLY A 15 6.45 0.58 2.87
N ILE A 16 7.35 -0.26 3.39
CA ILE A 16 8.24 -1.08 2.59
C ILE A 16 8.19 -2.52 3.07
N GLY A 17 7.77 -3.39 2.17
CA GLY A 17 7.80 -4.84 2.36
C GLY A 17 8.96 -5.48 1.62
N VAL A 18 9.53 -6.54 2.18
CA VAL A 18 10.55 -7.36 1.52
C VAL A 18 10.06 -8.80 1.45
N VAL A 19 10.06 -9.36 0.24
CA VAL A 19 9.56 -10.71 -0.02
C VAL A 19 10.59 -11.52 -0.80
N ARG A 20 10.86 -12.75 -0.36
CA ARG A 20 11.70 -13.72 -1.07
C ARG A 20 10.90 -15.00 -1.31
N ASN A 21 10.62 -15.33 -2.57
CA ASN A 21 9.90 -16.56 -2.96
C ASN A 21 8.55 -16.75 -2.23
N GLY A 22 7.75 -15.69 -2.12
CA GLY A 22 6.45 -15.72 -1.43
C GLY A 22 6.53 -15.65 0.11
N LYS A 23 7.74 -15.66 0.69
CA LYS A 23 7.94 -15.48 2.14
C LYS A 23 8.19 -14.01 2.46
N ILE A 24 7.41 -13.45 3.35
CA ILE A 24 7.58 -12.09 3.87
C ILE A 24 8.79 -12.09 4.81
N LEU A 25 9.77 -11.22 4.55
CA LEU A 25 10.98 -11.04 5.37
C LEU A 25 10.91 -9.76 6.21
N ALA A 26 10.24 -8.72 5.71
CA ALA A 26 10.06 -7.45 6.43
C ALA A 26 8.75 -6.76 6.02
N ASN A 27 8.24 -5.92 6.93
CA ASN A 27 7.07 -5.07 6.70
C ASN A 27 7.17 -3.78 7.54
N ALA A 28 8.16 -2.96 7.22
CA ALA A 28 8.39 -1.68 7.88
C ALA A 28 7.42 -0.60 7.38
N ARG A 29 6.91 0.24 8.27
CA ARG A 29 5.94 1.28 7.89
C ARG A 29 5.92 2.46 8.86
N SER A 30 5.50 3.61 8.36
CA SER A 30 5.20 4.81 9.14
C SER A 30 3.88 5.42 8.68
N THR A 31 2.98 5.63 9.63
CA THR A 31 1.63 6.13 9.38
C THR A 31 1.50 7.59 9.79
N TYR A 32 1.02 8.45 8.90
CA TYR A 32 0.63 9.81 9.20
C TYR A 32 -0.70 9.79 9.97
N THR A 33 -0.74 10.48 11.10
CA THR A 33 -1.95 10.64 11.92
C THR A 33 -2.21 12.10 12.20
N THR A 34 -3.47 12.48 12.45
CA THR A 34 -3.87 13.83 12.86
C THR A 34 -4.75 13.77 14.11
N GLU A 35 -4.63 14.77 14.98
CA GLU A 35 -5.47 14.88 16.16
C GLU A 35 -6.92 15.29 15.84
N LYS A 36 -7.12 15.98 14.71
CA LYS A 36 -8.43 16.51 14.30
C LYS A 36 -9.20 15.60 13.34
N GLY A 37 -8.64 14.43 13.02
CA GLY A 37 -9.21 13.48 12.07
C GLY A 37 -9.04 13.91 10.60
N GLY A 38 -9.25 12.94 9.71
CA GLY A 38 -9.10 13.12 8.27
C GLY A 38 -7.64 13.13 7.79
N ILE A 39 -7.45 12.75 6.54
CA ILE A 39 -6.15 12.75 5.90
C ILE A 39 -6.02 14.02 5.05
N ILE A 40 -5.05 14.88 5.39
CA ILE A 40 -4.67 16.01 4.55
C ILE A 40 -3.62 15.49 3.54
N PRO A 41 -3.94 15.38 2.24
CA PRO A 41 -3.07 14.70 1.27
C PRO A 41 -1.66 15.26 1.17
N MET A 42 -1.51 16.57 1.28
CA MET A 42 -0.20 17.22 1.22
C MET A 42 0.65 16.97 2.46
N ASP A 43 0.03 16.87 3.63
CA ASP A 43 0.74 16.59 4.88
C ASP A 43 1.14 15.12 4.96
N ALA A 44 0.27 14.20 4.50
CA ALA A 44 0.61 12.81 4.34
C ALA A 44 1.80 12.61 3.37
N ALA A 45 1.80 13.32 2.24
CA ALA A 45 2.92 13.28 1.30
C ALA A 45 4.22 13.85 1.91
N ARG A 46 4.13 14.92 2.69
CA ARG A 46 5.28 15.48 3.41
C ARG A 46 5.84 14.49 4.44
N HIS A 47 4.96 13.81 5.17
CA HIS A 47 5.33 12.72 6.08
C HIS A 47 6.06 11.60 5.33
N HIS A 48 5.55 11.15 4.16
CA HIS A 48 6.21 10.14 3.35
C HIS A 48 7.61 10.57 2.91
N GLU A 49 7.76 11.82 2.44
CA GLU A 49 9.05 12.37 2.02
C GLU A 49 10.07 12.34 3.18
N GLN A 50 9.65 12.67 4.39
CA GLN A 50 10.51 12.67 5.57
C GLN A 50 10.88 11.28 6.07
N ARG A 51 10.00 10.28 5.86
CA ARG A 51 10.14 8.94 6.46
C ARG A 51 10.71 7.88 5.51
N LYS A 52 10.64 8.08 4.20
CA LYS A 52 10.94 7.07 3.17
C LYS A 52 12.28 6.35 3.35
N TYR A 53 13.35 7.07 3.61
CA TYR A 53 14.68 6.46 3.78
C TYR A 53 14.82 5.70 5.09
N GLY A 54 14.31 6.25 6.20
CA GLY A 54 14.34 5.55 7.48
C GLY A 54 13.56 4.22 7.45
N ILE A 55 12.40 4.21 6.78
CA ILE A 55 11.61 2.98 6.59
C ILE A 55 12.32 2.00 5.64
N TYR A 56 13.03 2.51 4.62
CA TYR A 56 13.84 1.67 3.74
C TYR A 56 14.97 0.95 4.49
N GLU A 57 15.73 1.67 5.29
CA GLU A 57 16.81 1.11 6.12
C GLU A 57 16.28 0.12 7.14
N GLU A 58 15.14 0.44 7.78
CA GLU A 58 14.46 -0.44 8.72
C GLU A 58 14.04 -1.76 8.05
N ALA A 59 13.43 -1.70 6.86
CA ALA A 59 13.03 -2.88 6.10
C ALA A 59 14.21 -3.78 5.71
N LEU A 60 15.32 -3.20 5.25
CA LEU A 60 16.53 -3.97 4.93
C LEU A 60 17.11 -4.65 6.17
N LYS A 61 17.15 -3.93 7.29
CA LYS A 61 17.62 -4.44 8.58
C LYS A 61 16.75 -5.57 9.10
N GLU A 62 15.41 -5.38 9.09
CA GLU A 62 14.44 -6.40 9.52
C GLU A 62 14.54 -7.67 8.67
N ALA A 63 14.68 -7.50 7.35
CA ALA A 63 14.86 -8.62 6.42
C ALA A 63 16.23 -9.30 6.53
N GLY A 64 17.22 -8.68 7.17
CA GLY A 64 18.59 -9.19 7.28
C GLY A 64 19.32 -9.26 5.94
N ILE A 65 19.04 -8.33 5.03
CA ILE A 65 19.60 -8.31 3.67
C ILE A 65 20.40 -7.03 3.39
N LYS A 66 21.26 -7.09 2.37
CA LYS A 66 21.90 -5.91 1.77
C LYS A 66 21.07 -5.43 0.59
N GLU A 67 21.04 -4.12 0.34
CA GLU A 67 20.33 -3.55 -0.81
C GLU A 67 20.76 -4.13 -2.16
N SER A 68 22.03 -4.55 -2.28
CA SER A 68 22.58 -5.17 -3.50
C SER A 68 22.02 -6.57 -3.80
N GLU A 69 21.28 -7.18 -2.86
CA GLU A 69 20.63 -8.48 -3.06
C GLU A 69 19.23 -8.35 -3.68
N VAL A 70 18.68 -7.11 -3.77
CA VAL A 70 17.35 -6.86 -4.31
C VAL A 70 17.34 -7.04 -5.82
N ASP A 71 16.47 -7.93 -6.33
CA ASP A 71 16.38 -8.24 -7.76
C ASP A 71 15.40 -7.32 -8.51
N ALA A 72 14.37 -6.81 -7.85
CA ALA A 72 13.38 -5.89 -8.42
C ALA A 72 12.70 -5.08 -7.32
N ILE A 73 12.15 -3.92 -7.71
CA ILE A 73 11.35 -3.08 -6.83
C ILE A 73 9.94 -2.91 -7.41
N ALA A 74 8.92 -3.23 -6.62
CA ALA A 74 7.53 -3.02 -6.93
C ALA A 74 7.00 -1.78 -6.20
N PHE A 75 5.98 -1.12 -6.75
CA PHE A 75 5.33 0.00 -6.06
C PHE A 75 3.83 0.06 -6.36
N SER A 76 3.05 0.56 -5.42
CA SER A 76 1.63 0.84 -5.60
C SER A 76 1.45 2.02 -6.56
N GLN A 77 1.07 1.72 -7.82
CA GLN A 77 0.85 2.71 -8.86
C GLN A 77 -0.43 3.53 -8.61
N GLY A 78 -1.41 2.94 -7.97
CA GLY A 78 -2.73 3.49 -7.68
C GLY A 78 -3.80 2.39 -7.61
N PRO A 79 -5.04 2.77 -7.27
CA PRO A 79 -5.54 4.09 -6.90
C PRO A 79 -5.01 4.60 -5.55
N GLY A 80 -5.07 5.93 -5.33
CA GLY A 80 -4.64 6.55 -4.08
C GLY A 80 -4.52 8.08 -4.19
N LEU A 81 -4.03 8.72 -3.14
CA LEU A 81 -3.82 10.16 -3.07
C LEU A 81 -2.63 10.55 -3.96
N ALA A 82 -2.88 11.35 -4.99
CA ALA A 82 -1.87 11.70 -6.00
C ALA A 82 -0.54 12.24 -5.42
N PRO A 83 -0.53 13.16 -4.42
CA PRO A 83 0.73 13.61 -3.82
C PRO A 83 1.53 12.46 -3.17
N CYS A 84 0.86 11.55 -2.46
CA CYS A 84 1.48 10.40 -1.81
C CYS A 84 2.05 9.41 -2.84
N LEU A 85 1.27 9.07 -3.87
CA LEU A 85 1.68 8.21 -4.97
C LEU A 85 2.93 8.74 -5.69
N LEU A 86 3.01 10.06 -5.89
CA LEU A 86 4.16 10.69 -6.52
C LEU A 86 5.46 10.53 -5.68
N ILE A 87 5.36 10.57 -4.36
CA ILE A 87 6.52 10.33 -3.49
C ILE A 87 6.99 8.88 -3.63
N GLY A 88 6.09 7.90 -3.53
CA GLY A 88 6.45 6.49 -3.69
C GLY A 88 7.04 6.18 -5.06
N MET A 89 6.46 6.72 -6.14
CA MET A 89 6.98 6.55 -7.49
C MET A 89 8.39 7.14 -7.65
N LYS A 90 8.62 8.37 -7.15
CA LYS A 90 9.95 9.02 -7.23
C LYS A 90 10.99 8.22 -6.44
N PHE A 91 10.66 7.83 -5.23
CA PHE A 91 11.53 7.00 -4.39
C PHE A 91 11.85 5.66 -5.07
N THR A 92 10.85 4.98 -5.62
CA THR A 92 11.04 3.72 -6.36
C THR A 92 11.99 3.89 -7.54
N LYS A 93 11.82 4.95 -8.34
CA LYS A 93 12.72 5.24 -9.47
C LYS A 93 14.16 5.47 -9.01
N GLU A 94 14.35 6.26 -7.97
CA GLU A 94 15.67 6.56 -7.42
C GLU A 94 16.40 5.28 -6.96
N ILE A 95 15.71 4.40 -6.21
CA ILE A 95 16.32 3.14 -5.75
C ILE A 95 16.60 2.21 -6.93
N ALA A 96 15.66 2.10 -7.87
CA ALA A 96 15.82 1.25 -9.05
C ALA A 96 17.01 1.70 -9.93
N GLU A 97 17.18 3.00 -10.13
CA GLU A 97 18.30 3.57 -10.87
C GLU A 97 19.64 3.33 -10.15
N LYS A 98 19.68 3.55 -8.83
CA LYS A 98 20.84 3.28 -7.99
C LYS A 98 21.29 1.83 -8.08
N LEU A 99 20.35 0.89 -7.98
CA LEU A 99 20.62 -0.54 -7.96
C LEU A 99 20.64 -1.19 -9.35
N LYS A 100 20.21 -0.48 -10.39
CA LYS A 100 20.06 -0.97 -11.78
C LYS A 100 19.13 -2.18 -11.88
N ILE A 101 18.01 -2.14 -11.16
CA ILE A 101 17.01 -3.21 -11.10
C ILE A 101 15.70 -2.76 -11.76
N PRO A 102 14.87 -3.72 -12.25
CA PRO A 102 13.59 -3.42 -12.86
C PRO A 102 12.56 -2.89 -11.86
N ILE A 103 11.63 -2.05 -12.35
CA ILE A 103 10.48 -1.52 -11.63
C ILE A 103 9.23 -2.29 -12.05
N VAL A 104 8.39 -2.67 -11.08
CA VAL A 104 7.11 -3.35 -11.31
C VAL A 104 5.97 -2.50 -10.75
N PRO A 105 5.14 -1.88 -11.59
CA PRO A 105 3.95 -1.18 -11.12
C PRO A 105 2.86 -2.18 -10.71
N VAL A 106 2.24 -1.94 -9.55
CA VAL A 106 1.21 -2.81 -8.97
C VAL A 106 -0.05 -2.02 -8.68
N ASN A 107 -1.21 -2.54 -9.07
CA ASN A 107 -2.48 -1.97 -8.65
C ASN A 107 -2.71 -2.23 -7.16
N HIS A 108 -2.99 -1.18 -6.40
CA HIS A 108 -3.16 -1.23 -4.95
C HIS A 108 -4.26 -2.21 -4.49
N CYS A 109 -5.42 -2.20 -5.15
CA CYS A 109 -6.53 -3.09 -4.81
C CYS A 109 -6.17 -4.57 -5.09
N ILE A 110 -5.40 -4.83 -6.15
CA ILE A 110 -4.92 -6.18 -6.47
C ILE A 110 -3.90 -6.64 -5.43
N ALA A 111 -3.02 -5.74 -4.95
CA ALA A 111 -2.09 -6.08 -3.87
C ALA A 111 -2.82 -6.52 -2.60
N HIS A 112 -3.93 -5.87 -2.24
CA HIS A 112 -4.79 -6.28 -1.13
C HIS A 112 -5.43 -7.66 -1.34
N LEU A 113 -5.82 -8.00 -2.57
CA LEU A 113 -6.38 -9.32 -2.87
C LEU A 113 -5.29 -10.39 -2.81
N GLU A 114 -4.13 -10.12 -3.42
CA GLU A 114 -3.03 -11.08 -3.49
C GLU A 114 -2.42 -11.39 -2.12
N ILE A 115 -2.35 -10.43 -1.19
CA ILE A 115 -1.86 -10.70 0.17
C ILE A 115 -2.77 -11.70 0.90
N GLY A 116 -4.05 -11.80 0.56
CA GLY A 116 -4.95 -12.80 1.11
C GLY A 116 -4.51 -14.25 0.86
N ARG A 117 -3.70 -14.48 -0.17
CA ARG A 117 -3.17 -15.83 -0.49
C ARG A 117 -2.22 -16.39 0.58
N ILE A 118 -1.63 -15.54 1.42
CA ILE A 118 -0.81 -16.01 2.55
C ILE A 118 -1.60 -16.83 3.58
N THR A 119 -2.93 -16.70 3.60
CA THR A 119 -3.82 -17.51 4.45
C THR A 119 -4.04 -18.93 3.92
N GLY A 120 -3.49 -19.23 2.74
CA GLY A 120 -3.72 -20.50 2.03
C GLY A 120 -4.92 -20.45 1.07
N ALA A 121 -5.61 -19.34 0.94
CA ALA A 121 -6.71 -19.17 -0.02
C ALA A 121 -6.17 -19.27 -1.45
N LYS A 122 -6.69 -20.22 -2.23
CA LYS A 122 -6.28 -20.44 -3.63
C LYS A 122 -6.98 -19.49 -4.60
N ASP A 123 -8.22 -19.12 -4.31
CA ASP A 123 -9.06 -18.24 -5.13
C ASP A 123 -9.85 -17.28 -4.22
N PRO A 124 -9.17 -16.27 -3.63
CA PRO A 124 -9.80 -15.37 -2.68
C PRO A 124 -10.79 -14.43 -3.36
N VAL A 125 -11.95 -14.23 -2.71
CA VAL A 125 -12.85 -13.11 -2.98
C VAL A 125 -12.61 -12.07 -1.91
N MET A 126 -12.33 -10.83 -2.32
CA MET A 126 -12.02 -9.75 -1.42
C MET A 126 -13.20 -8.79 -1.27
N LEU A 127 -13.60 -8.52 -0.03
CA LEU A 127 -14.33 -7.31 0.31
C LEU A 127 -13.30 -6.19 0.56
N TYR A 128 -13.16 -5.30 -0.41
CA TYR A 128 -12.30 -4.11 -0.29
C TYR A 128 -13.10 -2.98 0.36
N ALA A 129 -12.97 -2.85 1.67
CA ALA A 129 -13.64 -1.84 2.47
C ALA A 129 -12.65 -0.72 2.81
N SER A 130 -12.71 0.41 2.11
CA SER A 130 -11.83 1.56 2.33
C SER A 130 -12.64 2.85 2.55
N GLY A 131 -11.94 3.94 2.85
CA GLY A 131 -12.56 5.26 2.99
C GLY A 131 -13.26 5.71 1.72
N ALA A 132 -12.58 5.61 0.59
CA ALA A 132 -13.10 6.08 -0.70
C ALA A 132 -13.96 5.04 -1.44
N ASN A 133 -13.61 3.75 -1.34
CA ASN A 133 -14.20 2.67 -2.12
C ASN A 133 -14.71 1.55 -1.23
N THR A 134 -15.81 0.92 -1.64
CA THR A 134 -16.23 -0.39 -1.14
C THR A 134 -16.53 -1.26 -2.35
N GLN A 135 -15.75 -2.33 -2.53
CA GLN A 135 -15.81 -3.18 -3.72
C GLN A 135 -15.72 -4.66 -3.35
N ILE A 136 -16.35 -5.50 -4.14
CA ILE A 136 -16.14 -6.95 -4.12
C ILE A 136 -15.33 -7.31 -5.35
N ILE A 137 -14.11 -7.84 -5.13
CA ILE A 137 -13.15 -8.13 -6.19
C ILE A 137 -12.79 -9.61 -6.14
N ALA A 138 -12.77 -10.25 -7.30
CA ALA A 138 -12.31 -11.62 -7.45
C ALA A 138 -11.58 -11.82 -8.80
N TYR A 139 -10.82 -12.91 -8.90
CA TYR A 139 -10.21 -13.34 -10.16
C TYR A 139 -11.17 -14.23 -10.93
N ALA A 140 -11.55 -13.83 -12.13
CA ALA A 140 -12.48 -14.59 -12.96
C ALA A 140 -12.15 -14.43 -14.46
N ALA A 141 -12.20 -15.53 -15.18
CA ALA A 141 -11.92 -15.58 -16.63
C ALA A 141 -10.59 -14.90 -17.00
N GLY A 142 -9.51 -15.24 -16.28
CA GLY A 142 -8.15 -14.79 -16.59
C GLY A 142 -7.79 -13.37 -16.15
N LYS A 143 -8.65 -12.69 -15.39
CA LYS A 143 -8.39 -11.32 -14.89
C LYS A 143 -9.16 -11.00 -13.62
N PHE A 144 -8.68 -9.99 -12.88
CA PHE A 144 -9.40 -9.43 -11.74
C PHE A 144 -10.61 -8.63 -12.20
N ARG A 145 -11.74 -8.83 -11.52
CA ARG A 145 -13.01 -8.20 -11.83
C ARG A 145 -13.67 -7.65 -10.58
N ILE A 146 -14.36 -6.52 -10.73
CA ILE A 146 -15.25 -5.96 -9.72
C ILE A 146 -16.62 -6.60 -9.95
N PHE A 147 -17.14 -7.32 -8.95
CA PHE A 147 -18.46 -7.96 -8.97
C PHE A 147 -19.53 -7.10 -8.31
N GLY A 148 -19.12 -6.14 -7.49
CA GLY A 148 -20.01 -5.18 -6.87
C GLY A 148 -19.21 -4.01 -6.31
N GLU A 149 -19.81 -2.83 -6.29
CA GLU A 149 -19.21 -1.62 -5.72
C GLU A 149 -20.27 -0.66 -5.21
N THR A 150 -19.92 0.14 -4.21
CA THR A 150 -20.75 1.29 -3.83
C THR A 150 -20.65 2.38 -4.91
N LEU A 151 -21.78 3.02 -5.21
CA LEU A 151 -21.86 4.08 -6.24
C LEU A 151 -21.79 5.49 -5.65
N ASP A 152 -21.76 5.63 -4.34
CA ASP A 152 -21.78 6.92 -3.64
C ASP A 152 -20.60 7.07 -2.65
N VAL A 153 -20.70 6.55 -1.43
CA VAL A 153 -19.68 6.71 -0.39
C VAL A 153 -19.11 5.36 0.05
N GLY A 154 -17.78 5.28 0.17
CA GLY A 154 -17.12 4.09 0.73
C GLY A 154 -17.48 3.90 2.21
N VAL A 155 -17.54 2.63 2.66
CA VAL A 155 -17.98 2.27 4.01
C VAL A 155 -17.10 2.91 5.09
N GLY A 156 -15.81 3.09 4.86
CA GLY A 156 -14.92 3.78 5.82
C GLY A 156 -15.35 5.22 6.04
N ASN A 157 -15.51 6.01 4.98
CA ASN A 157 -16.01 7.39 5.10
C ASN A 157 -17.44 7.46 5.66
N PHE A 158 -18.27 6.46 5.39
CA PHE A 158 -19.61 6.38 5.99
C PHE A 158 -19.53 6.22 7.51
N ILE A 159 -18.68 5.31 8.00
CA ILE A 159 -18.45 5.08 9.43
C ILE A 159 -17.87 6.32 10.10
N ASP A 160 -16.88 6.97 9.49
CA ASP A 160 -16.25 8.19 10.00
C ASP A 160 -17.28 9.33 10.12
N ASN A 161 -18.11 9.54 9.11
CA ASN A 161 -19.18 10.54 9.13
C ASN A 161 -20.22 10.25 10.22
N PHE A 162 -20.59 8.98 10.38
CA PHE A 162 -21.49 8.57 11.45
C PHE A 162 -20.88 8.84 12.83
N ALA A 163 -19.59 8.48 13.05
CA ALA A 163 -18.90 8.71 14.31
C ALA A 163 -18.82 10.21 14.69
N ILE A 164 -18.55 11.06 13.70
CA ILE A 164 -18.55 12.53 13.89
C ILE A 164 -19.95 13.01 14.33
N HIS A 165 -21.01 12.61 13.64
CA HIS A 165 -22.39 12.99 13.97
C HIS A 165 -22.84 12.45 15.33
N ALA A 166 -22.37 11.28 15.73
CA ALA A 166 -22.66 10.68 17.03
C ALA A 166 -21.82 11.28 18.19
N GLY A 167 -20.90 12.20 17.91
CA GLY A 167 -20.03 12.80 18.92
C GLY A 167 -18.96 11.85 19.47
N ILE A 168 -18.70 10.73 18.77
CA ILE A 168 -17.67 9.73 19.15
C ILE A 168 -16.27 10.22 18.73
N GLY A 169 -16.20 11.08 17.74
CA GLY A 169 -14.95 11.56 17.13
C GLY A 169 -14.49 10.68 15.97
N PHE A 170 -13.29 10.93 15.50
CA PHE A 170 -12.66 10.12 14.45
C PHE A 170 -12.12 8.82 15.03
N THR A 171 -12.31 7.70 14.35
CA THR A 171 -11.83 6.38 14.78
C THR A 171 -10.60 5.96 13.97
#